data_55ffbc3e3ae256006e5c5f820b6784a5
#
_entry.id   55ffbc3e3ae256006e5c5f820b6784a5
#
_cell.length_a   1.000
_cell.length_b   1.000
_cell.length_c   1.000
_cell.angle_alpha   90.00
_cell.angle_beta   90.00
_cell.angle_gamma   90.00
#
_symmetry.space_group_name_H-M   'P 1'
#
loop_
_entity.id
_entity.type
_entity.pdbx_description
1 polymer ?
#
loop_
_entity_poly.entity_id
_entity_poly.type
_entity_poly.pdbx_seq_one_letter_code
_entity_poly.pdbx_strand_id
1 'polypeptide(L)'
;MNTHLPLFLRLLQIPKLGPTSIQKILDQVNLSDLQDYDVTAFKHIGWNAQQIQAWFNPEKRYIEPALLWGEKEGNHILDYYHPDYPKQLKQIDSAPPVLFVKGETSTLSHPQIAIVGSRQCSSYGEYWAKYFSSELTANGFIITSGLALGIDGFCHQAAVDLRQPTIAVLGSGLEEVYPAKHRKLAQHI
;
A
#
# COMPACT_ATOMS: atom_id res chain seq x y z
N MET A 1 -19.11 -9.74 1.84
CA MET A 1 -17.91 -9.71 2.71
C MET A 1 -16.73 -10.20 1.88
N ASN A 2 -15.61 -9.51 1.91
CA ASN A 2 -14.40 -9.95 1.21
C ASN A 2 -13.80 -11.15 1.98
N THR A 3 -14.04 -12.36 1.51
CA THR A 3 -13.57 -13.59 2.15
C THR A 3 -12.07 -13.80 2.04
N HIS A 4 -11.39 -13.07 1.15
CA HIS A 4 -9.97 -13.23 0.87
C HIS A 4 -9.07 -12.43 1.82
N LEU A 5 -9.53 -11.28 2.30
CA LEU A 5 -8.70 -10.37 3.11
C LEU A 5 -8.11 -11.03 4.38
N PRO A 6 -8.88 -11.77 5.21
CA PRO A 6 -8.29 -12.45 6.37
C PRO A 6 -7.20 -13.45 6.01
N LEU A 7 -7.33 -14.12 4.84
CA LEU A 7 -6.32 -15.08 4.36
C LEU A 7 -5.05 -14.36 3.91
N PHE A 8 -5.17 -13.22 3.22
CA PHE A 8 -4.00 -12.42 2.88
C PHE A 8 -3.28 -11.90 4.12
N LEU A 9 -4.02 -11.39 5.12
CA LEU A 9 -3.43 -10.93 6.38
C LEU A 9 -2.72 -12.07 7.12
N ARG A 10 -3.23 -13.31 7.01
CA ARG A 10 -2.60 -14.50 7.55
C ARG A 10 -1.33 -14.87 6.76
N LEU A 11 -1.34 -14.82 5.42
CA LEU A 11 -0.17 -15.05 4.57
C LEU A 11 0.98 -14.08 4.88
N LEU A 12 0.66 -12.81 5.16
CA LEU A 12 1.65 -11.78 5.51
C LEU A 12 2.42 -12.10 6.81
N GLN A 13 1.89 -12.97 7.67
CA GLN A 13 2.55 -13.39 8.91
C GLN A 13 3.51 -14.57 8.74
N ILE A 14 3.47 -15.22 7.57
CA ILE A 14 4.29 -16.41 7.33
C ILE A 14 5.76 -16.02 7.17
N PRO A 15 6.66 -16.56 7.99
CA PRO A 15 8.07 -16.21 7.94
C PRO A 15 8.69 -16.44 6.55
N LYS A 16 9.45 -15.45 6.06
CA LYS A 16 10.14 -15.50 4.76
C LYS A 16 9.22 -15.68 3.55
N LEU A 17 7.93 -15.38 3.71
CA LEU A 17 6.97 -15.36 2.62
C LEU A 17 6.71 -13.91 2.20
N GLY A 18 7.55 -13.39 1.32
CA GLY A 18 7.38 -12.04 0.76
C GLY A 18 6.37 -11.99 -0.40
N PRO A 19 6.07 -10.78 -0.92
CA PRO A 19 5.08 -10.59 -1.98
C PRO A 19 5.29 -11.52 -3.19
N THR A 20 6.51 -11.60 -3.72
CA THR A 20 6.84 -12.49 -4.85
C THR A 20 6.55 -13.97 -4.55
N SER A 21 6.80 -14.42 -3.31
CA SER A 21 6.52 -15.79 -2.93
C SER A 21 5.02 -16.05 -2.78
N ILE A 22 4.28 -15.06 -2.27
CA ILE A 22 2.82 -15.13 -2.19
C ILE A 22 2.23 -15.22 -3.60
N GLN A 23 2.68 -14.40 -4.54
CA GLN A 23 2.21 -14.45 -5.93
C GLN A 23 2.45 -15.81 -6.55
N LYS A 24 3.66 -16.40 -6.41
CA LYS A 24 3.96 -17.75 -6.92
C LYS A 24 3.04 -18.83 -6.34
N ILE A 25 2.60 -18.69 -5.10
CA ILE A 25 1.62 -19.60 -4.50
C ILE A 25 0.26 -19.40 -5.16
N LEU A 26 -0.18 -18.15 -5.33
CA LEU A 26 -1.48 -17.82 -5.93
C LEU A 26 -1.56 -18.21 -7.42
N ASP A 27 -0.43 -18.30 -8.11
CA ASP A 27 -0.35 -18.84 -9.47
C ASP A 27 -0.58 -20.37 -9.53
N GLN A 28 -0.37 -21.06 -8.43
CA GLN A 28 -0.44 -22.54 -8.36
C GLN A 28 -1.71 -23.04 -7.67
N VAL A 29 -2.24 -22.28 -6.71
CA VAL A 29 -3.38 -22.69 -5.87
C VAL A 29 -4.35 -21.53 -5.67
N ASN A 30 -5.64 -21.85 -5.54
CA ASN A 30 -6.61 -20.84 -5.14
C ASN A 30 -6.41 -20.46 -3.66
N LEU A 31 -6.48 -19.16 -3.36
CA LEU A 31 -6.30 -18.66 -2.00
C LEU A 31 -7.26 -19.30 -1.00
N SER A 32 -8.52 -19.53 -1.41
CA SER A 32 -9.54 -20.16 -0.57
C SER A 32 -9.18 -21.59 -0.18
N ASP A 33 -8.53 -22.33 -1.07
CA ASP A 33 -8.21 -23.76 -0.85
C ASP A 33 -7.17 -23.92 0.27
N LEU A 34 -6.36 -22.89 0.53
CA LEU A 34 -5.38 -22.92 1.63
C LEU A 34 -6.01 -23.13 3.01
N GLN A 35 -7.30 -22.85 3.17
CA GLN A 35 -8.01 -23.07 4.44
C GLN A 35 -8.19 -24.55 4.74
N ASP A 36 -8.33 -25.37 3.70
CA ASP A 36 -8.59 -26.79 3.78
C ASP A 36 -7.31 -27.64 3.70
N TYR A 37 -6.15 -26.98 3.51
CA TYR A 37 -4.86 -27.66 3.43
C TYR A 37 -4.43 -28.22 4.77
N ASP A 38 -4.04 -29.50 4.76
CA ASP A 38 -3.34 -30.16 5.86
C ASP A 38 -1.81 -29.93 5.76
N VAL A 39 -1.07 -30.46 6.74
CA VAL A 39 0.40 -30.38 6.77
C VAL A 39 1.04 -30.96 5.52
N THR A 40 0.44 -32.00 4.94
CA THR A 40 0.98 -32.68 3.75
C THR A 40 0.81 -31.81 2.52
N ALA A 41 -0.37 -31.22 2.33
CA ALA A 41 -0.65 -30.30 1.23
C ALA A 41 0.29 -29.07 1.27
N PHE A 42 0.52 -28.48 2.45
CA PHE A 42 1.47 -27.37 2.59
C PHE A 42 2.91 -27.76 2.24
N LYS A 43 3.35 -28.98 2.60
CA LYS A 43 4.67 -29.47 2.19
C LYS A 43 4.79 -29.63 0.68
N HIS A 44 3.73 -30.05 -0.01
CA HIS A 44 3.72 -30.20 -1.47
C HIS A 44 3.89 -28.86 -2.21
N ILE A 45 3.36 -27.76 -1.66
CA ILE A 45 3.59 -26.41 -2.21
C ILE A 45 4.91 -25.77 -1.71
N GLY A 46 5.78 -26.56 -1.07
CA GLY A 46 7.14 -26.16 -0.69
C GLY A 46 7.29 -25.44 0.64
N TRP A 47 6.26 -25.44 1.51
CA TRP A 47 6.37 -24.80 2.82
C TRP A 47 7.18 -25.65 3.80
N ASN A 48 8.03 -24.99 4.59
CA ASN A 48 8.76 -25.61 5.66
C ASN A 48 7.92 -25.70 6.96
N ALA A 49 8.42 -26.46 7.95
CA ALA A 49 7.70 -26.67 9.21
C ALA A 49 7.37 -25.38 9.95
N GLN A 50 8.25 -24.36 9.92
CA GLN A 50 8.03 -23.09 10.59
C GLN A 50 6.90 -22.29 9.91
N GLN A 51 6.82 -22.30 8.59
CA GLN A 51 5.76 -21.64 7.82
C GLN A 51 4.41 -22.32 8.06
N ILE A 52 4.39 -23.66 8.05
CA ILE A 52 3.18 -24.44 8.33
C ILE A 52 2.68 -24.17 9.76
N GLN A 53 3.59 -24.15 10.73
CA GLN A 53 3.24 -23.85 12.11
C GLN A 53 2.65 -22.43 12.24
N ALA A 54 3.25 -21.44 11.58
CA ALA A 54 2.74 -20.07 11.59
C ALA A 54 1.35 -19.97 10.94
N TRP A 55 1.10 -20.73 9.87
CA TRP A 55 -0.22 -20.78 9.25
C TRP A 55 -1.30 -21.34 10.19
N PHE A 56 -1.04 -22.42 10.90
CA PHE A 56 -2.02 -22.99 11.82
C PHE A 56 -2.17 -22.21 13.14
N ASN A 57 -1.21 -21.33 13.46
CA ASN A 57 -1.22 -20.52 14.68
C ASN A 57 -1.08 -19.02 14.33
N PRO A 58 -2.04 -18.41 13.60
CA PRO A 58 -1.94 -17.00 13.23
C PRO A 58 -2.02 -16.10 14.46
N GLU A 59 -1.20 -15.06 14.46
CA GLU A 59 -1.22 -14.06 15.54
C GLU A 59 -2.40 -13.09 15.34
N LYS A 60 -3.52 -13.39 15.99
CA LYS A 60 -4.76 -12.59 15.92
C LYS A 60 -4.54 -11.12 16.25
N ARG A 61 -3.56 -10.82 17.12
CA ARG A 61 -3.21 -9.44 17.51
C ARG A 61 -2.78 -8.53 16.33
N TYR A 62 -2.45 -9.09 15.17
CA TYR A 62 -2.15 -8.31 13.96
C TYR A 62 -3.32 -8.32 12.97
N ILE A 63 -4.13 -9.38 12.96
CA ILE A 63 -5.27 -9.50 12.03
C ILE A 63 -6.46 -8.69 12.51
N GLU A 64 -6.88 -8.89 13.78
CA GLU A 64 -8.07 -8.24 14.31
C GLU A 64 -7.98 -6.70 14.31
N PRO A 65 -6.87 -6.08 14.78
CA PRO A 65 -6.74 -4.63 14.69
C PRO A 65 -6.71 -4.09 13.26
N ALA A 66 -6.12 -4.85 12.32
CA ALA A 66 -6.13 -4.45 10.91
C ALA A 66 -7.55 -4.43 10.34
N LEU A 67 -8.34 -5.47 10.61
CA LEU A 67 -9.74 -5.53 10.17
C LEU A 67 -10.56 -4.40 10.79
N LEU A 68 -10.45 -4.19 12.11
CA LEU A 68 -11.11 -3.08 12.82
C LEU A 68 -10.69 -1.70 12.28
N TRP A 69 -9.42 -1.56 11.87
CA TRP A 69 -8.96 -0.33 11.23
C TRP A 69 -9.67 -0.10 9.90
N GLY A 70 -9.86 -1.14 9.09
CA GLY A 70 -10.56 -1.08 7.81
C GLY A 70 -12.07 -0.81 7.91
N GLU A 71 -12.69 -1.00 9.09
CA GLU A 71 -14.10 -0.68 9.33
C GLU A 71 -14.36 0.81 9.61
N LYS A 72 -13.28 1.58 9.88
CA LYS A 72 -13.42 3.03 10.13
C LYS A 72 -13.67 3.77 8.83
N GLU A 73 -14.49 4.80 8.89
CA GLU A 73 -14.80 5.66 7.76
C GLU A 73 -13.53 6.23 7.09
N GLY A 74 -13.47 6.17 5.78
CA GLY A 74 -12.33 6.61 4.98
C GLY A 74 -11.11 5.68 5.02
N ASN A 75 -11.15 4.56 5.74
CA ASN A 75 -10.12 3.55 5.74
C ASN A 75 -10.52 2.38 4.83
N HIS A 76 -9.58 1.87 4.05
CA HIS A 76 -9.81 0.75 3.14
C HIS A 76 -8.63 -0.22 3.20
N ILE A 77 -8.93 -1.51 3.10
CA ILE A 77 -7.91 -2.54 2.93
C ILE A 77 -8.19 -3.24 1.60
N LEU A 78 -7.32 -3.01 0.64
CA LEU A 78 -7.43 -3.57 -0.69
C LEU A 78 -6.51 -4.77 -0.79
N ASP A 79 -7.07 -5.97 -0.88
CA ASP A 79 -6.29 -7.14 -1.23
C ASP A 79 -6.03 -7.19 -2.75
N TYR A 80 -5.14 -8.10 -3.15
CA TYR A 80 -4.72 -8.25 -4.54
C TYR A 80 -5.87 -8.49 -5.54
N TYR A 81 -7.01 -9.02 -5.09
CA TYR A 81 -8.19 -9.29 -5.92
C TYR A 81 -9.23 -8.17 -5.85
N HIS A 82 -9.02 -7.17 -4.99
CA HIS A 82 -9.96 -6.05 -4.87
C HIS A 82 -10.09 -5.27 -6.19
N PRO A 83 -11.31 -4.88 -6.63
CA PRO A 83 -11.51 -4.14 -7.89
C PRO A 83 -10.70 -2.84 -7.97
N ASP A 84 -10.58 -2.12 -6.85
CA ASP A 84 -9.84 -0.85 -6.76
C ASP A 84 -8.32 -1.03 -6.57
N TYR A 85 -7.82 -2.27 -6.50
CA TYR A 85 -6.37 -2.47 -6.43
C TYR A 85 -5.72 -1.98 -7.73
N PRO A 86 -4.69 -1.10 -7.68
CA PRO A 86 -4.10 -0.48 -8.86
C PRO A 86 -3.58 -1.51 -9.87
N LYS A 87 -4.12 -1.49 -11.10
CA LYS A 87 -3.76 -2.44 -12.16
C LYS A 87 -2.27 -2.41 -12.50
N GLN A 88 -1.68 -1.21 -12.51
CA GLN A 88 -0.25 -1.05 -12.79
C GLN A 88 0.63 -1.64 -11.67
N LEU A 89 0.18 -1.53 -10.42
CA LEU A 89 0.88 -2.13 -9.30
C LEU A 89 0.87 -3.66 -9.33
N LYS A 90 -0.17 -4.27 -9.94
CA LYS A 90 -0.21 -5.73 -10.16
C LYS A 90 0.85 -6.23 -11.13
N GLN A 91 1.42 -5.35 -11.95
CA GLN A 91 2.37 -5.74 -13.00
C GLN A 91 3.82 -5.87 -12.50
N ILE A 92 4.11 -5.41 -11.29
CA ILE A 92 5.45 -5.56 -10.72
C ILE A 92 5.61 -6.93 -10.05
N ASP A 93 6.81 -7.51 -10.13
CA ASP A 93 7.13 -8.84 -9.57
C ASP A 93 6.90 -8.98 -8.06
N SER A 94 6.89 -7.86 -7.35
CA SER A 94 6.73 -7.79 -5.90
C SER A 94 5.49 -7.00 -5.49
N ALA A 95 4.40 -7.09 -6.27
CA ALA A 95 3.16 -6.42 -5.94
C ALA A 95 2.69 -6.78 -4.52
N PRO A 96 2.43 -5.78 -3.66
CA PRO A 96 1.98 -6.02 -2.30
C PRO A 96 0.66 -6.81 -2.29
N PRO A 97 0.54 -7.90 -1.52
CA PRO A 97 -0.72 -8.67 -1.48
C PRO A 97 -1.89 -7.89 -0.86
N VAL A 98 -1.58 -6.86 -0.08
CA VAL A 98 -2.55 -6.00 0.61
C VAL A 98 -2.05 -4.56 0.63
N LEU A 99 -2.94 -3.62 0.38
CA LEU A 99 -2.73 -2.18 0.54
C LEU A 99 -3.66 -1.65 1.63
N PHE A 100 -3.09 -0.91 2.57
CA PHE A 100 -3.86 -0.08 3.50
C PHE A 100 -3.99 1.32 2.91
N VAL A 101 -5.22 1.77 2.72
CA VAL A 101 -5.51 3.05 2.07
C VAL A 101 -6.39 3.89 2.99
N LYS A 102 -6.08 5.16 3.12
CA LYS A 102 -6.90 6.15 3.80
C LYS A 102 -7.26 7.25 2.82
N GLY A 103 -8.55 7.48 2.62
CA GLY A 103 -9.07 8.44 1.65
C GLY A 103 -9.78 7.76 0.47
N GLU A 104 -9.86 8.46 -0.65
CA GLU A 104 -10.65 8.04 -1.81
C GLU A 104 -9.90 7.02 -2.69
N THR A 105 -10.35 5.76 -2.73
CA THR A 105 -9.68 4.68 -3.48
C THR A 105 -9.74 4.84 -4.99
N SER A 106 -10.75 5.53 -5.51
CA SER A 106 -10.87 5.79 -6.95
C SER A 106 -9.66 6.54 -7.51
N THR A 107 -9.01 7.36 -6.68
CA THR A 107 -7.79 8.11 -6.99
C THR A 107 -6.65 7.20 -7.45
N LEU A 108 -6.58 5.97 -6.93
CA LEU A 108 -5.53 5.01 -7.25
C LEU A 108 -5.54 4.53 -8.72
N SER A 109 -6.66 4.69 -9.41
CA SER A 109 -6.83 4.25 -10.81
C SER A 109 -6.53 5.32 -11.85
N HIS A 110 -6.31 6.57 -11.42
CA HIS A 110 -6.01 7.67 -12.34
C HIS A 110 -4.55 7.63 -12.82
N PRO A 111 -4.23 8.32 -13.93
CA PRO A 111 -2.84 8.50 -14.36
C PRO A 111 -2.00 9.17 -13.27
N GLN A 112 -0.91 8.55 -12.89
CA GLN A 112 -0.05 8.99 -11.78
C GLN A 112 1.36 9.27 -12.27
N ILE A 113 2.02 10.25 -11.67
CA ILE A 113 3.44 10.51 -11.84
C ILE A 113 4.11 10.54 -10.46
N ALA A 114 5.09 9.68 -10.25
CA ALA A 114 5.89 9.69 -9.04
C ALA A 114 6.95 10.79 -9.11
N ILE A 115 6.96 11.69 -8.13
CA ILE A 115 8.00 12.70 -7.96
C ILE A 115 8.66 12.48 -6.61
N VAL A 116 9.95 12.22 -6.61
CA VAL A 116 10.75 11.99 -5.41
C VAL A 116 12.06 12.77 -5.47
N GLY A 117 12.65 13.05 -4.31
CA GLY A 117 13.92 13.75 -4.30
C GLY A 117 14.52 13.99 -2.93
N SER A 118 15.47 14.92 -2.87
CA SER A 118 16.21 15.22 -1.66
C SER A 118 15.32 15.74 -0.54
N ARG A 119 15.55 15.26 0.67
CA ARG A 119 14.94 15.78 1.91
C ARG A 119 15.47 17.17 2.28
N GLN A 120 16.66 17.50 1.79
CA GLN A 120 17.32 18.81 1.93
C GLN A 120 17.59 19.36 0.53
N CYS A 121 16.54 19.81 -0.15
CA CYS A 121 16.67 20.37 -1.48
C CYS A 121 17.08 21.86 -1.43
N SER A 122 17.68 22.33 -2.52
CA SER A 122 17.94 23.75 -2.73
C SER A 122 16.65 24.50 -3.09
N SER A 123 16.70 25.85 -3.05
CA SER A 123 15.57 26.68 -3.52
C SER A 123 15.24 26.41 -4.99
N TYR A 124 16.23 26.06 -5.80
CA TYR A 124 16.05 25.63 -7.19
C TYR A 124 15.24 24.32 -7.26
N GLY A 125 15.59 23.32 -6.43
CA GLY A 125 14.85 22.06 -6.35
C GLY A 125 13.41 22.26 -5.86
N GLU A 126 13.19 23.11 -4.85
CA GLU A 126 11.86 23.50 -4.38
C GLU A 126 11.02 24.14 -5.49
N TYR A 127 11.59 25.12 -6.21
CA TYR A 127 10.90 25.78 -7.31
C TYR A 127 10.43 24.78 -8.38
N TRP A 128 11.31 23.89 -8.84
CA TRP A 128 10.96 22.93 -9.87
C TRP A 128 10.01 21.85 -9.40
N ALA A 129 10.13 21.41 -8.14
CA ALA A 129 9.18 20.46 -7.57
C ALA A 129 7.76 21.02 -7.57
N LYS A 130 7.58 22.27 -7.12
CA LYS A 130 6.30 22.97 -7.14
C LYS A 130 5.80 23.20 -8.56
N TYR A 131 6.66 23.70 -9.44
CA TYR A 131 6.29 24.00 -10.83
C TYR A 131 5.80 22.76 -11.57
N PHE A 132 6.60 21.68 -11.61
CA PHE A 132 6.19 20.47 -12.30
C PHE A 132 4.96 19.83 -11.67
N SER A 133 4.86 19.79 -10.35
CA SER A 133 3.68 19.23 -9.70
C SER A 133 2.42 20.02 -10.03
N SER A 134 2.48 21.35 -10.05
CA SER A 134 1.34 22.18 -10.42
C SER A 134 0.93 21.95 -11.87
N GLU A 135 1.89 21.96 -12.81
CA GLU A 135 1.61 21.77 -14.23
C GLU A 135 1.03 20.37 -14.53
N LEU A 136 1.63 19.33 -13.95
CA LEU A 136 1.16 17.96 -14.13
C LEU A 136 -0.24 17.78 -13.56
N THR A 137 -0.47 18.30 -12.36
CA THR A 137 -1.77 18.23 -11.68
C THR A 137 -2.85 18.99 -12.44
N ALA A 138 -2.53 20.19 -12.97
CA ALA A 138 -3.44 20.95 -13.82
C ALA A 138 -3.81 20.23 -15.12
N ASN A 139 -2.96 19.31 -15.59
CA ASN A 139 -3.19 18.47 -16.77
C ASN A 139 -3.79 17.08 -16.42
N GLY A 140 -4.33 16.90 -15.22
CA GLY A 140 -5.06 15.68 -14.83
C GLY A 140 -4.21 14.52 -14.35
N PHE A 141 -2.91 14.73 -14.09
CA PHE A 141 -2.07 13.72 -13.45
C PHE A 141 -2.13 13.84 -11.93
N ILE A 142 -2.14 12.71 -11.26
CA ILE A 142 -2.03 12.64 -9.81
C ILE A 142 -0.56 12.52 -9.42
N ILE A 143 -0.12 13.39 -8.53
CA ILE A 143 1.23 13.31 -7.98
C ILE A 143 1.27 12.23 -6.91
N THR A 144 2.18 11.28 -7.06
CA THR A 144 2.45 10.24 -6.08
C THR A 144 3.84 10.47 -5.49
N SER A 145 3.95 10.53 -4.16
CA SER A 145 5.23 10.75 -3.48
C SER A 145 5.24 10.14 -2.08
N GLY A 146 6.36 10.25 -1.36
CA GLY A 146 6.57 9.59 -0.06
C GLY A 146 6.28 10.45 1.17
N LEU A 147 5.75 11.65 1.00
CA LEU A 147 5.48 12.62 2.09
C LEU A 147 6.72 13.00 2.93
N ALA A 148 7.93 12.74 2.44
CA ALA A 148 9.17 13.13 3.11
C ALA A 148 9.35 14.66 3.12
N LEU A 149 10.28 15.16 3.96
CA LEU A 149 10.71 16.56 3.87
C LEU A 149 11.31 16.85 2.47
N GLY A 150 11.34 18.12 2.08
CA GLY A 150 11.92 18.56 0.82
C GLY A 150 11.02 18.29 -0.38
N ILE A 151 11.55 17.69 -1.43
CA ILE A 151 10.86 17.55 -2.73
C ILE A 151 9.47 16.94 -2.59
N ASP A 152 9.35 15.83 -1.87
CA ASP A 152 8.07 15.12 -1.68
C ASP A 152 7.00 16.04 -1.09
N GLY A 153 7.34 16.73 0.01
CA GLY A 153 6.41 17.66 0.66
C GLY A 153 6.01 18.83 -0.23
N PHE A 154 6.94 19.37 -1.01
CA PHE A 154 6.64 20.47 -1.93
C PHE A 154 5.73 20.02 -3.08
N CYS A 155 5.90 18.80 -3.57
CA CYS A 155 5.04 18.24 -4.60
C CYS A 155 3.60 18.06 -4.10
N HIS A 156 3.44 17.45 -2.93
CA HIS A 156 2.12 17.30 -2.32
C HIS A 156 1.47 18.65 -2.03
N GLN A 157 2.22 19.61 -1.47
CA GLN A 157 1.70 20.93 -1.17
C GLN A 157 1.19 21.64 -2.43
N ALA A 158 1.91 21.52 -3.55
CA ALA A 158 1.50 22.13 -4.81
C ALA A 158 0.16 21.56 -5.33
N ALA A 159 -0.07 20.26 -5.20
CA ALA A 159 -1.33 19.63 -5.56
C ALA A 159 -2.47 20.07 -4.63
N VAL A 160 -2.22 20.10 -3.32
CA VAL A 160 -3.20 20.55 -2.30
C VAL A 160 -3.58 22.03 -2.48
N ASP A 161 -2.62 22.90 -2.79
CA ASP A 161 -2.87 24.33 -3.05
C ASP A 161 -3.81 24.53 -4.26
N LEU A 162 -3.76 23.63 -5.24
CA LEU A 162 -4.67 23.58 -6.39
C LEU A 162 -5.98 22.84 -6.09
N ARG A 163 -6.19 22.35 -4.87
CA ARG A 163 -7.33 21.51 -4.48
C ARG A 163 -7.49 20.26 -5.34
N GLN A 164 -6.38 19.68 -5.73
CA GLN A 164 -6.34 18.48 -6.56
C GLN A 164 -5.83 17.28 -5.73
N PRO A 165 -6.27 16.06 -6.05
CA PRO A 165 -5.85 14.86 -5.35
C PRO A 165 -4.35 14.59 -5.53
N THR A 166 -3.75 14.00 -4.52
CA THR A 166 -2.37 13.51 -4.53
C THR A 166 -2.28 12.25 -3.67
N ILE A 167 -1.31 11.38 -3.90
CA ILE A 167 -1.18 10.10 -3.20
C ILE A 167 0.14 10.08 -2.42
N ALA A 168 0.04 9.89 -1.10
CA ALA A 168 1.21 9.68 -0.25
C ALA A 168 1.42 8.18 0.02
N VAL A 169 2.59 7.65 -0.34
CA VAL A 169 3.00 6.26 -0.04
C VAL A 169 3.91 6.26 1.17
N LEU A 170 3.40 5.77 2.30
CA LEU A 170 4.07 5.85 3.59
C LEU A 170 4.78 4.55 3.98
N GLY A 171 6.04 4.66 4.38
CA GLY A 171 6.78 3.54 4.98
C GLY A 171 6.55 3.36 6.48
N SER A 172 5.96 4.36 7.16
CA SER A 172 5.70 4.36 8.61
C SER A 172 4.35 3.78 9.01
N GLY A 173 3.50 3.43 8.03
CA GLY A 173 2.09 3.14 8.25
C GLY A 173 1.23 4.40 8.31
N LEU A 174 -0.10 4.23 8.45
CA LEU A 174 -1.07 5.31 8.32
C LEU A 174 -1.49 5.95 9.65
N GLU A 175 -1.16 5.34 10.77
CA GLU A 175 -1.50 5.87 12.10
C GLU A 175 -0.51 6.93 12.58
N GLU A 176 0.77 6.79 12.21
CA GLU A 176 1.81 7.75 12.56
C GLU A 176 2.38 8.43 11.32
N VAL A 177 1.97 9.67 11.09
CA VAL A 177 2.52 10.49 10.00
C VAL A 177 3.95 10.90 10.32
N TYR A 178 4.89 10.44 9.50
CA TYR A 178 6.28 10.88 9.52
C TYR A 178 6.65 11.56 8.19
N PRO A 179 7.29 12.74 8.23
CA PRO A 179 7.70 13.52 9.41
C PRO A 179 6.52 14.25 10.09
N ALA A 180 6.64 14.47 11.40
CA ALA A 180 5.60 15.14 12.17
C ALA A 180 5.24 16.55 11.64
N LYS A 181 6.19 17.22 10.96
CA LYS A 181 5.96 18.53 10.30
C LYS A 181 4.90 18.46 9.19
N HIS A 182 4.69 17.29 8.57
CA HIS A 182 3.72 17.09 7.48
C HIS A 182 2.37 16.57 7.95
N ARG A 183 2.09 16.51 9.28
CA ARG A 183 0.78 16.07 9.79
C ARG A 183 -0.39 16.85 9.22
N LYS A 184 -0.25 18.18 9.12
CA LYS A 184 -1.30 19.04 8.51
C LYS A 184 -1.45 18.76 7.02
N LEU A 185 -0.36 18.63 6.29
CA LEU A 185 -0.37 18.30 4.87
C LEU A 185 -1.03 16.94 4.62
N ALA A 186 -0.70 15.92 5.42
CA ALA A 186 -1.28 14.60 5.33
C ALA A 186 -2.81 14.55 5.57
N GLN A 187 -3.37 15.55 6.25
CA GLN A 187 -4.83 15.65 6.45
C GLN A 187 -5.57 16.18 5.21
N HIS A 188 -4.84 16.71 4.24
CA HIS A 188 -5.39 17.27 3.00
C HIS A 188 -5.05 16.41 1.77
N ILE A 189 -4.32 15.31 1.97
CA ILE A 189 -4.01 14.29 0.99
C ILE A 189 -5.05 13.17 1.09
#